data_9771b4294735f9dc8dd371f949033ef0
#
_entry.id   9771b4294735f9dc8dd371f949033ef0
#
_cell.length_a   1.000
_cell.length_b   1.000
_cell.length_c   1.000
_cell.angle_alpha   90.00
_cell.angle_beta   90.00
_cell.angle_gamma   90.00
#
_symmetry.space_group_name_H-M   'P 1'
#
loop_
_entity.id
_entity.type
_entity.pdbx_description
1 polymer ?
#
loop_
_entity_poly.entity_id
_entity_poly.type
_entity_poly.pdbx_seq_one_letter_code
_entity_poly.pdbx_strand_id
1 'polypeptide(L)'
;MADSRATSFGAQAQDYEAGRPEYPFDAVAWMLEILPAGAQRVADVGAGTGKLTRAIAHAPGAQIVAIDPDPAMLAALRENVPGVPTFLGTAESLPLPDDSLDAVVLGQAWHWVDPVRASAEIGRAVRADGTLGLIWNIRDDSVDWVRDLSRIMHRSAAEEEL
;
A
#
# COMPACT_ATOMS: atom_id res chain seq x y z
N MET A 1 -6.41 -15.19 12.69
CA MET A 1 -5.26 -14.66 13.45
C MET A 1 -4.40 -13.95 12.42
N ALA A 2 -4.17 -12.64 12.57
CA ALA A 2 -3.26 -11.92 11.69
C ALA A 2 -1.89 -12.59 11.76
N ASP A 3 -1.24 -12.78 10.62
CA ASP A 3 0.08 -13.39 10.56
C ASP A 3 1.04 -12.51 11.40
N SER A 4 1.73 -13.13 12.36
CA SER A 4 2.68 -12.43 13.24
C SER A 4 3.82 -11.75 12.45
N ARG A 5 3.98 -12.08 11.19
CA ARG A 5 4.95 -11.47 10.27
C ARG A 5 4.54 -10.05 9.86
N ALA A 6 3.24 -9.78 9.68
CA ALA A 6 2.74 -8.45 9.30
C ALA A 6 3.01 -7.37 10.37
N THR A 7 3.20 -7.76 11.64
CA THR A 7 3.45 -6.84 12.76
C THR A 7 4.91 -6.82 13.24
N SER A 8 5.81 -7.58 12.60
CA SER A 8 7.22 -7.69 13.03
C SER A 8 8.11 -6.52 12.56
N PHE A 9 7.63 -5.67 11.68
CA PHE A 9 8.42 -4.60 11.05
C PHE A 9 8.52 -3.32 11.88
N GLY A 10 7.62 -3.11 12.84
CA GLY A 10 7.55 -1.87 13.63
C GLY A 10 8.81 -1.55 14.46
N ALA A 11 9.52 -2.58 14.95
CA ALA A 11 10.77 -2.38 15.70
C ALA A 11 11.94 -1.87 14.83
N GLN A 12 11.81 -1.95 13.51
CA GLN A 12 12.81 -1.55 12.51
C GLN A 12 12.26 -0.54 11.50
N ALA A 13 11.20 0.21 11.86
CA ALA A 13 10.52 1.13 10.95
C ALA A 13 11.45 2.15 10.28
N GLN A 14 12.50 2.63 11.00
CA GLN A 14 13.48 3.58 10.45
C GLN A 14 14.40 2.90 9.41
N ASP A 15 14.87 1.70 9.69
CA ASP A 15 15.71 0.93 8.76
C ASP A 15 14.89 0.51 7.54
N TYR A 16 13.62 0.16 7.75
CA TYR A 16 12.66 -0.13 6.68
C TYR A 16 12.44 1.08 5.77
N GLU A 17 12.25 2.27 6.36
CA GLU A 17 12.08 3.53 5.60
C GLU A 17 13.31 3.83 4.74
N ALA A 18 14.52 3.68 5.28
CA ALA A 18 15.75 3.96 4.56
C ALA A 18 16.06 2.95 3.44
N GLY A 19 15.66 1.69 3.62
CA GLY A 19 16.02 0.59 2.73
C GLY A 19 15.08 0.34 1.53
N ARG A 20 13.87 0.89 1.55
CA ARG A 20 12.87 0.66 0.50
C ARG A 20 12.81 1.84 -0.48
N PRO A 21 12.73 1.59 -1.81
CA PRO A 21 12.57 2.65 -2.80
C PRO A 21 11.21 3.37 -2.64
N GLU A 22 11.18 4.63 -3.09
CA GLU A 22 9.96 5.41 -3.21
C GLU A 22 9.13 4.93 -4.40
N TYR A 23 7.83 5.29 -4.41
CA TYR A 23 6.98 5.07 -5.57
C TYR A 23 7.08 6.27 -6.52
N PRO A 24 7.40 6.06 -7.82
CA PRO A 24 7.42 7.13 -8.82
C PRO A 24 6.04 7.80 -8.92
N PHE A 25 6.01 9.14 -8.92
CA PHE A 25 4.75 9.89 -9.04
C PHE A 25 3.97 9.52 -10.29
N ASP A 26 4.64 9.28 -11.42
CA ASP A 26 4.00 8.91 -12.68
C ASP A 26 3.29 7.56 -12.58
N ALA A 27 3.86 6.59 -11.86
CA ALA A 27 3.22 5.29 -11.64
C ALA A 27 1.97 5.41 -10.75
N VAL A 28 2.04 6.24 -9.71
CA VAL A 28 0.89 6.51 -8.83
C VAL A 28 -0.18 7.31 -9.58
N ALA A 29 0.21 8.34 -10.33
CA ALA A 29 -0.72 9.12 -11.15
C ALA A 29 -1.44 8.23 -12.16
N TRP A 30 -0.71 7.37 -12.87
CA TRP A 30 -1.31 6.39 -13.79
C TRP A 30 -2.30 5.45 -13.09
N MET A 31 -1.96 4.94 -11.91
CA MET A 31 -2.86 4.06 -11.14
C MET A 31 -4.16 4.77 -10.74
N LEU A 32 -4.10 6.07 -10.46
CA LEU A 32 -5.26 6.88 -10.06
C LEU A 32 -6.00 7.52 -11.25
N GLU A 33 -5.43 7.49 -12.47
CA GLU A 33 -6.01 8.11 -13.67
C GLU A 33 -7.37 7.51 -14.06
N ILE A 34 -7.60 6.24 -13.70
CA ILE A 34 -8.86 5.55 -13.94
C ILE A 34 -10.02 6.11 -13.10
N LEU A 35 -9.73 6.82 -12.01
CA LEU A 35 -10.75 7.37 -11.13
C LEU A 35 -11.42 8.59 -11.77
N PRO A 36 -12.73 8.80 -11.56
CA PRO A 36 -13.43 9.99 -12.02
C PRO A 36 -12.76 11.26 -11.52
N ALA A 37 -12.76 12.31 -12.35
CA ALA A 37 -12.25 13.62 -11.97
C ALA A 37 -13.02 14.19 -10.77
N GLY A 38 -12.31 14.75 -9.80
CA GLY A 38 -12.88 15.35 -8.59
C GLY A 38 -12.18 14.91 -7.31
N ALA A 39 -12.83 15.11 -6.18
CA ALA A 39 -12.33 14.65 -4.89
C ALA A 39 -12.33 13.12 -4.85
N GLN A 40 -11.17 12.53 -4.69
CA GLN A 40 -10.97 11.09 -4.68
C GLN A 40 -10.67 10.64 -3.25
N ARG A 41 -11.54 9.81 -2.69
CA ARG A 41 -11.38 9.21 -1.36
C ARG A 41 -10.61 7.91 -1.50
N VAL A 42 -9.34 7.94 -1.15
CA VAL A 42 -8.41 6.83 -1.33
C VAL A 42 -7.98 6.28 0.02
N ALA A 43 -8.05 4.98 0.21
CA ALA A 43 -7.44 4.30 1.34
C ALA A 43 -6.14 3.61 0.89
N ASP A 44 -5.03 3.94 1.55
CA ASP A 44 -3.76 3.21 1.46
C ASP A 44 -3.78 2.12 2.55
N VAL A 45 -3.83 0.85 2.16
CA VAL A 45 -3.99 -0.30 3.05
C VAL A 45 -2.71 -1.12 3.10
N GLY A 46 -2.23 -1.40 4.31
CA GLY A 46 -0.86 -1.85 4.54
C GLY A 46 0.13 -0.71 4.29
N ALA A 47 -0.24 0.50 4.76
CA ALA A 47 0.43 1.75 4.43
C ALA A 47 1.88 1.83 4.97
N GLY A 48 2.22 1.01 5.97
CA GLY A 48 3.54 0.98 6.57
C GLY A 48 3.97 2.36 7.08
N THR A 49 5.17 2.78 6.72
CA THR A 49 5.75 4.09 7.08
C THR A 49 5.25 5.25 6.21
N GLY A 50 4.35 4.98 5.23
CA GLY A 50 3.66 6.00 4.43
C GLY A 50 4.32 6.35 3.09
N LYS A 51 5.16 5.51 2.52
CA LYS A 51 5.80 5.79 1.21
C LYS A 51 4.77 5.96 0.08
N LEU A 52 3.82 5.02 -0.05
CA LEU A 52 2.76 5.13 -1.04
C LEU A 52 1.79 6.26 -0.67
N THR A 53 1.41 6.38 0.61
CA THR A 53 0.59 7.48 1.14
C THR A 53 1.15 8.85 0.72
N ARG A 54 2.47 9.06 0.86
CA ARG A 54 3.16 10.30 0.46
C ARG A 54 3.02 10.56 -1.04
N ALA A 55 3.23 9.54 -1.86
CA ALA A 55 3.11 9.67 -3.31
C ALA A 55 1.67 10.03 -3.74
N ILE A 56 0.65 9.41 -3.12
CA ILE A 56 -0.75 9.72 -3.38
C ILE A 56 -1.11 11.12 -2.90
N ALA A 57 -0.55 11.60 -1.78
CA ALA A 57 -0.82 12.94 -1.24
C ALA A 57 -0.44 14.09 -2.20
N HIS A 58 0.40 13.81 -3.19
CA HIS A 58 0.73 14.76 -4.25
C HIS A 58 -0.26 14.72 -5.43
N ALA A 59 -1.18 13.75 -5.47
CA ALA A 59 -2.20 13.69 -6.52
C ALA A 59 -3.27 14.75 -6.28
N PRO A 60 -3.62 15.57 -7.30
CA PRO A 60 -4.62 16.62 -7.15
C PRO A 60 -5.99 16.05 -6.74
N GLY A 61 -6.56 16.59 -5.67
CA GLY A 61 -7.90 16.22 -5.20
C GLY A 61 -7.98 14.95 -4.34
N ALA A 62 -6.87 14.25 -4.09
CA ALA A 62 -6.87 13.06 -3.27
C ALA A 62 -7.16 13.39 -1.79
N GLN A 63 -8.16 12.71 -1.24
CA GLN A 63 -8.46 12.67 0.19
C GLN A 63 -8.05 11.29 0.70
N ILE A 64 -6.94 11.23 1.41
CA ILE A 64 -6.30 9.96 1.76
C ILE A 64 -6.58 9.61 3.21
N VAL A 65 -6.80 8.33 3.45
CA VAL A 65 -6.68 7.68 4.76
C VAL A 65 -5.66 6.56 4.66
N ALA A 66 -4.88 6.34 5.71
CA ALA A 66 -3.90 5.28 5.77
C ALA A 66 -4.29 4.23 6.82
N ILE A 67 -4.19 2.97 6.46
CA ILE A 67 -4.59 1.83 7.30
C ILE A 67 -3.42 0.84 7.37
N ASP A 68 -3.06 0.44 8.59
CA ASP A 68 -2.04 -0.57 8.81
C ASP A 68 -2.32 -1.37 10.09
N PRO A 69 -2.03 -2.67 10.16
CA PRO A 69 -2.20 -3.46 11.36
C PRO A 69 -1.16 -3.18 12.46
N ASP A 70 -0.04 -2.53 12.13
CA ASP A 70 1.05 -2.24 13.07
C ASP A 70 0.97 -0.78 13.56
N PRO A 71 0.69 -0.55 14.85
CA PRO A 71 0.63 0.80 15.41
C PRO A 71 1.97 1.55 15.35
N ALA A 72 3.11 0.85 15.32
CA ALA A 72 4.43 1.48 15.20
C ALA A 72 4.66 2.01 13.78
N MET A 73 4.19 1.28 12.75
CA MET A 73 4.17 1.77 11.37
C MET A 73 3.32 3.02 11.23
N LEU A 74 2.12 3.02 11.80
CA LEU A 74 1.26 4.21 11.79
C LEU A 74 1.86 5.39 12.57
N ALA A 75 2.63 5.15 13.62
CA ALA A 75 3.35 6.21 14.32
C ALA A 75 4.40 6.87 13.41
N ALA A 76 5.22 6.06 12.73
CA ALA A 76 6.20 6.54 11.76
C ALA A 76 5.52 7.27 10.58
N LEU A 77 4.38 6.74 10.09
CA LEU A 77 3.62 7.38 9.01
C LEU A 77 3.17 8.79 9.39
N ARG A 78 2.66 9.01 10.61
CA ARG A 78 2.23 10.34 11.07
C ARG A 78 3.38 11.35 11.12
N GLU A 79 4.60 10.89 11.39
CA GLU A 79 5.80 11.73 11.34
C GLU A 79 6.21 12.03 9.89
N ASN A 80 6.17 11.01 9.02
CA ASN A 80 6.60 11.10 7.63
C ASN A 80 5.61 11.85 6.72
N VAL A 81 4.29 11.71 7.00
CA VAL A 81 3.20 12.30 6.19
C VAL A 81 2.18 12.96 7.11
N PRO A 82 2.52 14.09 7.72
CA PRO A 82 1.63 14.77 8.67
C PRO A 82 0.32 15.20 8.02
N GLY A 83 -0.76 15.08 8.78
CA GLY A 83 -2.11 15.50 8.36
C GLY A 83 -2.95 14.41 7.68
N VAL A 84 -2.38 13.26 7.35
CA VAL A 84 -3.15 12.12 6.83
C VAL A 84 -3.80 11.36 8.00
N PRO A 85 -5.13 11.15 7.98
CA PRO A 85 -5.82 10.31 8.96
C PRO A 85 -5.30 8.86 8.90
N THR A 86 -5.05 8.26 10.07
CA THR A 86 -4.54 6.90 10.17
C THR A 86 -5.44 6.03 11.03
N PHE A 87 -5.68 4.79 10.63
CA PHE A 87 -6.52 3.84 11.33
C PHE A 87 -5.82 2.49 11.48
N LEU A 88 -6.01 1.87 12.63
CA LEU A 88 -5.58 0.50 12.85
C LEU A 88 -6.57 -0.45 12.17
N GLY A 89 -6.09 -1.33 11.28
CA GLY A 89 -6.92 -2.26 10.53
C GLY A 89 -6.12 -3.12 9.56
N THR A 90 -6.80 -4.06 8.93
CA THR A 90 -6.24 -4.95 7.90
C THR A 90 -7.06 -4.86 6.62
N ALA A 91 -6.57 -5.40 5.51
CA ALA A 91 -7.32 -5.47 4.27
C ALA A 91 -8.59 -6.33 4.39
N GLU A 92 -8.60 -7.31 5.30
CA GLU A 92 -9.74 -8.19 5.58
C GLU A 92 -10.77 -7.58 6.55
N SER A 93 -10.45 -6.43 7.16
CA SER A 93 -11.31 -5.72 8.12
C SER A 93 -10.96 -4.24 8.15
N LEU A 94 -11.57 -3.48 7.26
CA LEU A 94 -11.36 -2.04 7.12
C LEU A 94 -12.25 -1.27 8.11
N PRO A 95 -11.70 -0.34 8.90
CA PRO A 95 -12.49 0.48 9.84
C PRO A 95 -13.19 1.64 9.12
N LEU A 96 -13.82 1.34 7.98
CA LEU A 96 -14.45 2.32 7.10
C LEU A 96 -15.87 1.87 6.73
N PRO A 97 -16.81 2.82 6.50
CA PRO A 97 -18.18 2.50 6.08
C PRO A 97 -18.24 1.85 4.68
N ASP A 98 -19.37 1.21 4.39
CA ASP A 98 -19.71 0.71 3.06
C ASP A 98 -19.73 1.88 2.07
N ASP A 99 -19.36 1.63 0.79
CA ASP A 99 -19.41 2.58 -0.32
C ASP A 99 -18.75 3.94 -0.02
N SER A 100 -17.78 3.97 0.89
CA SER A 100 -17.16 5.22 1.37
C SER A 100 -15.93 5.65 0.59
N LEU A 101 -15.36 4.78 -0.23
CA LEU A 101 -14.13 4.98 -0.95
C LEU A 101 -14.33 5.02 -2.47
N ASP A 102 -13.47 5.78 -3.14
CA ASP A 102 -13.33 5.77 -4.60
C ASP A 102 -12.24 4.79 -5.04
N ALA A 103 -11.23 4.59 -4.18
CA ALA A 103 -10.20 3.57 -4.39
C ALA A 103 -9.65 3.02 -3.07
N VAL A 104 -9.19 1.77 -3.15
CA VAL A 104 -8.24 1.18 -2.20
C VAL A 104 -6.96 0.90 -2.96
N VAL A 105 -5.83 1.24 -2.36
CA VAL A 105 -4.50 0.95 -2.91
C VAL A 105 -3.66 0.16 -1.91
N LEU A 106 -2.84 -0.76 -2.41
CA LEU A 106 -1.87 -1.50 -1.61
C LEU A 106 -0.50 -1.46 -2.31
N GLY A 107 0.51 -0.98 -1.59
CA GLY A 107 1.89 -0.99 -2.04
C GLY A 107 2.71 -2.05 -1.33
N GLN A 108 3.22 -3.06 -2.02
CA GLN A 108 4.02 -4.15 -1.42
C GLN A 108 3.29 -4.91 -0.28
N ALA A 109 1.95 -4.92 -0.26
CA ALA A 109 1.19 -5.43 0.88
C ALA A 109 0.26 -6.61 0.52
N TRP A 110 -0.15 -6.75 -0.74
CA TRP A 110 -1.13 -7.75 -1.15
C TRP A 110 -0.73 -9.20 -0.82
N HIS A 111 0.54 -9.54 -0.89
CA HIS A 111 1.04 -10.88 -0.58
C HIS A 111 0.99 -11.27 0.91
N TRP A 112 0.56 -10.35 1.79
CA TRP A 112 0.36 -10.61 3.23
C TRP A 112 -1.10 -10.86 3.60
N VAL A 113 -2.04 -10.68 2.67
CA VAL A 113 -3.47 -10.74 2.95
C VAL A 113 -4.11 -12.07 2.51
N ASP A 114 -5.25 -12.41 3.10
CA ASP A 114 -6.15 -13.43 2.54
C ASP A 114 -6.90 -12.79 1.36
N PRO A 115 -6.60 -13.17 0.11
CA PRO A 115 -7.13 -12.45 -1.06
C PRO A 115 -8.66 -12.58 -1.17
N VAL A 116 -9.27 -13.66 -0.69
CA VAL A 116 -10.71 -13.83 -0.74
C VAL A 116 -11.41 -12.90 0.24
N ARG A 117 -10.93 -12.86 1.48
CA ARG A 117 -11.49 -12.00 2.53
C ARG A 117 -11.22 -10.52 2.25
N ALA A 118 -9.98 -10.20 1.84
CA ALA A 118 -9.61 -8.84 1.50
C ALA A 118 -10.42 -8.30 0.30
N SER A 119 -10.61 -9.11 -0.75
CA SER A 119 -11.43 -8.69 -1.91
C SER A 119 -12.88 -8.45 -1.53
N ALA A 120 -13.47 -9.27 -0.65
CA ALA A 120 -14.84 -9.08 -0.18
C ALA A 120 -14.97 -7.79 0.65
N GLU A 121 -14.02 -7.53 1.55
CA GLU A 121 -14.03 -6.36 2.42
C GLU A 121 -13.76 -5.06 1.64
N ILE A 122 -12.80 -5.08 0.71
CA ILE A 122 -12.53 -3.95 -0.19
C ILE A 122 -13.75 -3.67 -1.07
N GLY A 123 -14.39 -4.72 -1.62
CA GLY A 123 -15.64 -4.58 -2.39
C GLY A 123 -16.80 -3.99 -1.60
N ARG A 124 -16.83 -4.18 -0.26
CA ARG A 124 -17.80 -3.51 0.62
C ARG A 124 -17.50 -2.02 0.79
N ALA A 125 -16.23 -1.67 1.01
CA ALA A 125 -15.83 -0.30 1.32
C ALA A 125 -15.75 0.62 0.09
N VAL A 126 -15.45 0.04 -1.08
CA VAL A 126 -15.33 0.75 -2.36
C VAL A 126 -16.69 0.84 -3.03
N ARG A 127 -17.06 2.03 -3.52
CA ARG A 127 -18.31 2.24 -4.28
C ARG A 127 -18.29 1.48 -5.62
N ALA A 128 -19.48 1.33 -6.26
CA ALA A 128 -19.68 0.50 -7.45
C ALA A 128 -18.73 0.80 -8.63
N ASP A 129 -18.33 2.08 -8.80
CA ASP A 129 -17.41 2.50 -9.89
C ASP A 129 -15.98 2.75 -9.38
N GLY A 130 -15.66 2.25 -8.18
CA GLY A 130 -14.35 2.44 -7.58
C GLY A 130 -13.33 1.38 -8.01
N THR A 131 -12.10 1.54 -7.55
CA THR A 131 -10.95 0.76 -8.04
C THR A 131 -10.12 0.19 -6.90
N LEU A 132 -9.53 -0.99 -7.15
CA LEU A 132 -8.44 -1.56 -6.38
C LEU A 132 -7.13 -1.37 -7.17
N GLY A 133 -6.18 -0.64 -6.60
CA GLY A 133 -4.85 -0.44 -7.16
C GLY A 133 -3.81 -1.27 -6.39
N LEU A 134 -3.05 -2.09 -7.10
CA LEU A 134 -1.96 -2.87 -6.53
C LEU A 134 -0.64 -2.43 -7.17
N ILE A 135 0.39 -2.14 -6.35
CA ILE A 135 1.68 -1.68 -6.86
C ILE A 135 2.84 -2.33 -6.12
N TRP A 136 3.85 -2.75 -6.89
CA TRP A 136 5.09 -3.31 -6.38
C TRP A 136 6.30 -2.63 -6.99
N ASN A 137 7.33 -2.44 -6.17
CA ASN A 137 8.69 -2.21 -6.63
C ASN A 137 9.34 -3.58 -6.84
N ILE A 138 9.69 -3.91 -8.07
CA ILE A 138 10.40 -5.13 -8.43
C ILE A 138 11.79 -4.81 -8.95
N ARG A 139 12.70 -5.80 -8.90
CA ARG A 139 14.03 -5.66 -9.47
C ARG A 139 13.95 -5.67 -10.99
N ASP A 140 14.73 -4.81 -11.63
CA ASP A 140 14.87 -4.80 -13.09
C ASP A 140 15.97 -5.80 -13.51
N ASP A 141 15.57 -7.03 -13.79
CA ASP A 141 16.45 -8.10 -14.24
C ASP A 141 16.96 -7.92 -15.68
N SER A 142 16.56 -6.86 -16.40
CA SER A 142 17.17 -6.47 -17.67
C SER A 142 18.61 -5.96 -17.50
N VAL A 143 18.94 -5.47 -16.29
CA VAL A 143 20.28 -5.03 -15.90
C VAL A 143 21.09 -6.22 -15.39
N ASP A 144 22.23 -6.49 -16.02
CA ASP A 144 23.03 -7.71 -15.81
C ASP A 144 23.39 -7.99 -14.35
N TRP A 145 23.90 -6.99 -13.61
CA TRP A 145 24.27 -7.18 -12.22
C TRP A 145 23.04 -7.39 -11.29
N VAL A 146 21.90 -6.80 -11.62
CA VAL A 146 20.63 -6.99 -10.88
C VAL A 146 20.14 -8.42 -11.10
N ARG A 147 20.18 -8.91 -12.32
CA ARG A 147 19.84 -10.28 -12.67
C ARG A 147 20.73 -11.30 -11.94
N ASP A 148 22.04 -11.04 -11.87
CA ASP A 148 22.97 -11.91 -11.17
C ASP A 148 22.72 -11.89 -9.65
N LEU A 149 22.41 -10.73 -9.07
CA LEU A 149 22.01 -10.59 -7.68
C LEU A 149 20.70 -11.34 -7.39
N SER A 150 19.70 -11.22 -8.27
CA SER A 150 18.40 -11.91 -8.14
C SER A 150 18.56 -13.44 -8.11
N ARG A 151 19.50 -13.98 -8.92
CA ARG A 151 19.82 -15.42 -8.91
C ARG A 151 20.40 -15.90 -7.59
N ILE A 152 21.15 -15.04 -6.89
CA ILE A 152 21.79 -15.36 -5.60
C ILE A 152 20.77 -15.27 -4.46
N MET A 153 19.91 -14.27 -4.50
CA MET A 153 19.01 -13.93 -3.39
C MET A 153 17.69 -14.70 -3.37
N HIS A 154 17.42 -15.54 -4.36
CA HIS A 154 16.11 -16.11 -4.65
C HIS A 154 15.03 -15.04 -4.88
N ARG A 155 14.07 -15.29 -5.74
CA ARG A 155 12.96 -14.36 -5.99
C ARG A 155 12.16 -14.15 -4.70
N SER A 156 11.74 -12.91 -4.45
CA SER A 156 10.80 -12.62 -3.37
C SER A 156 9.42 -13.23 -3.67
N ALA A 157 8.62 -13.51 -2.63
CA ALA A 157 7.28 -14.06 -2.81
C ALA A 157 6.42 -13.21 -3.77
N ALA A 158 6.59 -11.87 -3.75
CA ALA A 158 5.88 -10.96 -4.66
C ALA A 158 6.30 -11.11 -6.14
N GLU A 159 7.53 -11.58 -6.42
CA GLU A 159 8.02 -11.81 -7.79
C GLU A 159 7.61 -13.20 -8.32
N GLU A 160 7.24 -14.13 -7.44
CA GLU A 160 6.75 -15.47 -7.81
C GLU A 160 5.25 -15.48 -8.17
N GLU A 161 4.49 -14.45 -7.76
CA GLU A 161 3.05 -14.32 -8.02
C GLU A 161 2.72 -13.48 -9.28
N LEU A 162 3.72 -12.86 -9.92
CA LEU A 162 3.60 -12.08 -11.15
C LEU A 162 4.06 -12.88 -12.37
#